data_126e8e6ea6cf6d5ad19974be13ae32ec
#
_entry.id   126e8e6ea6cf6d5ad19974be13ae32ec
#
_cell.length_a   1.000
_cell.length_b   1.000
_cell.length_c   1.000
_cell.angle_alpha   90.00
_cell.angle_beta   90.00
_cell.angle_gamma   90.00
#
_symmetry.space_group_name_H-M   'P 1'
#
loop_
_entity.id
_entity.type
_entity.pdbx_description
1 polymer ?
#
loop_
_entity_poly.entity_id
_entity_poly.type
_entity_poly.pdbx_seq_one_letter_code
_entity_poly.pdbx_strand_id
1 'polypeptide(L)'
;MSLALRLIDSRVADSAADREIRDYLENVGVPSVAVATKWDRLGSAERVRARRAIEAEHGALWPVSAKTGEGVDELRREIRRAIARGEEKAHG
;
A
#
# COMPACT_ATOMS: atom_id res chain seq x y z
N MET A 1 -1.36 11.42 -15.38
CA MET A 1 -1.78 11.17 -13.99
C MET A 1 -0.67 10.47 -13.23
N SER A 2 -0.47 10.84 -11.96
CA SER A 2 0.56 10.23 -11.12
C SER A 2 -0.06 9.34 -10.05
N LEU A 3 0.52 8.17 -9.84
CA LEU A 3 0.14 7.26 -8.78
C LEU A 3 1.41 6.85 -8.03
N ALA A 4 1.42 7.02 -6.71
CA ALA A 4 2.55 6.62 -5.88
C ALA A 4 2.29 5.26 -5.25
N LEU A 5 3.29 4.40 -5.23
CA LEU A 5 3.26 3.17 -4.46
C LEU A 5 4.08 3.38 -3.20
N ARG A 6 3.45 3.27 -2.04
CA ARG A 6 4.13 3.40 -0.75
C ARG A 6 4.50 2.00 -0.27
N LEU A 7 5.80 1.67 -0.31
CA LEU A 7 6.29 0.36 0.11
C LEU A 7 6.53 0.38 1.61
N ILE A 8 5.81 -0.46 2.34
CA ILE A 8 5.88 -0.55 3.79
C ILE A 8 6.41 -1.94 4.15
N ASP A 9 7.53 -2.00 4.87
CA ASP A 9 8.05 -3.26 5.35
C ASP A 9 7.09 -3.80 6.41
N SER A 10 6.47 -4.94 6.14
CA SER A 10 5.44 -5.52 7.02
C SER A 10 5.97 -5.88 8.41
N ARG A 11 7.29 -5.99 8.57
CA ARG A 11 7.91 -6.27 9.87
C ARG A 11 8.08 -5.01 10.72
N VAL A 12 7.94 -3.82 10.10
CA VAL A 12 8.07 -2.54 10.79
C VAL A 12 6.80 -1.74 10.51
N ALA A 13 5.72 -2.10 11.20
CA ALA A 13 4.37 -1.61 10.89
C ALA A 13 4.11 -0.15 11.30
N ASP A 14 4.94 0.43 12.18
CA ASP A 14 4.74 1.79 12.68
C ASP A 14 6.00 2.63 12.47
N SER A 15 6.20 3.07 11.23
CA SER A 15 7.34 3.89 10.86
C SER A 15 6.92 5.36 10.72
N ALA A 16 7.63 6.25 11.42
CA ALA A 16 7.41 7.68 11.29
C ALA A 16 7.68 8.18 9.87
N ALA A 17 8.69 7.61 9.21
CA ALA A 17 9.03 7.97 7.82
C ALA A 17 7.87 7.62 6.87
N ASP A 18 7.24 6.46 7.05
CA ASP A 18 6.11 6.06 6.22
C ASP A 18 4.91 6.98 6.42
N ARG A 19 4.65 7.42 7.66
CA ARG A 19 3.59 8.38 7.94
C ARG A 19 3.87 9.74 7.32
N GLU A 20 5.11 10.21 7.36
CA GLU A 20 5.50 11.48 6.74
C GLU A 20 5.29 11.46 5.23
N ILE A 21 5.66 10.36 4.57
CA ILE A 21 5.44 10.21 3.13
C ILE A 21 3.94 10.21 2.82
N ARG A 22 3.13 9.49 3.60
CA ARG A 22 1.68 9.48 3.42
C ARG A 22 1.11 10.88 3.52
N ASP A 23 1.48 11.62 4.56
CA ASP A 23 0.96 12.98 4.79
C ASP A 23 1.38 13.93 3.68
N TYR A 24 2.62 13.82 3.22
CA TYR A 24 3.11 14.60 2.10
C TYR A 24 2.31 14.36 0.83
N LEU A 25 2.07 13.09 0.49
CA LEU A 25 1.30 12.73 -0.72
C LEU A 25 -0.14 13.22 -0.64
N GLU A 26 -0.77 13.14 0.54
CA GLU A 26 -2.10 13.67 0.77
C GLU A 26 -2.13 15.19 0.57
N ASN A 27 -1.14 15.90 1.09
CA ASN A 27 -1.06 17.35 0.97
C ASN A 27 -0.91 17.82 -0.49
N VAL A 28 -0.16 17.09 -1.29
CA VAL A 28 0.04 17.46 -2.70
C VAL A 28 -1.03 16.87 -3.63
N GLY A 29 -1.95 16.10 -3.09
CA GLY A 29 -3.06 15.54 -3.85
C GLY A 29 -2.69 14.39 -4.78
N VAL A 30 -1.60 13.67 -4.48
CA VAL A 30 -1.19 12.51 -5.27
C VAL A 30 -1.81 11.25 -4.69
N PRO A 31 -2.65 10.51 -5.46
CA PRO A 31 -3.18 9.24 -4.99
C PRO A 31 -2.07 8.23 -4.77
N SER A 32 -2.19 7.42 -3.73
CA SER A 32 -1.18 6.43 -3.41
C SER A 32 -1.81 5.10 -2.96
N VAL A 33 -1.05 4.03 -3.12
CA VAL A 33 -1.44 2.68 -2.71
C VAL A 33 -0.41 2.18 -1.71
N ALA A 34 -0.87 1.70 -0.55
CA ALA A 34 0.00 1.14 0.48
C ALA A 34 0.26 -0.33 0.17
N VAL A 35 1.53 -0.69 0.02
CA VAL A 35 1.98 -2.04 -0.32
C VAL A 35 2.81 -2.58 0.84
N ALA A 36 2.31 -3.62 1.51
CA ALA A 36 3.04 -4.27 2.60
C ALA A 36 3.97 -5.33 2.00
N THR A 37 5.27 -5.08 2.04
CA THR A 37 6.27 -5.95 1.46
C THR A 37 6.74 -7.05 2.44
N LYS A 38 7.43 -8.05 1.93
CA LYS A 38 8.02 -9.15 2.73
C LYS A 38 6.97 -9.92 3.53
N TRP A 39 5.78 -10.04 2.98
CA TRP A 39 4.66 -10.70 3.63
C TRP A 39 4.94 -12.18 3.94
N ASP A 40 5.77 -12.83 3.13
CA ASP A 40 6.19 -14.21 3.33
C ASP A 40 7.02 -14.43 4.61
N ARG A 41 7.57 -13.34 5.17
CA ARG A 41 8.39 -13.41 6.40
C ARG A 41 7.54 -13.48 7.67
N LEU A 42 6.23 -13.29 7.57
CA LEU A 42 5.33 -13.24 8.72
C LEU A 42 4.59 -14.56 8.88
N GLY A 43 4.47 -15.05 10.13
CA GLY A 43 3.57 -16.14 10.48
C GLY A 43 2.12 -15.67 10.53
N SER A 44 1.17 -16.61 10.66
CA SER A 44 -0.27 -16.29 10.61
C SER A 44 -0.70 -15.23 11.63
N ALA A 45 -0.27 -15.36 12.88
CA ALA A 45 -0.63 -14.39 13.92
C ALA A 45 0.02 -13.03 13.67
N GLU A 46 1.27 -13.04 13.19
CA GLU A 46 1.97 -11.79 12.86
C GLU A 46 1.31 -11.05 11.70
N ARG A 47 0.80 -11.78 10.71
CA ARG A 47 0.07 -11.20 9.57
C ARG A 47 -1.17 -10.46 10.03
N VAL A 48 -1.92 -11.02 10.96
CA VAL A 48 -3.12 -10.37 11.52
C VAL A 48 -2.73 -9.08 12.25
N ARG A 49 -1.71 -9.12 13.09
CA ARG A 49 -1.25 -7.94 13.82
C ARG A 49 -0.70 -6.86 12.90
N ALA A 50 0.13 -7.25 11.93
CA ALA A 50 0.70 -6.31 10.98
C ALA A 50 -0.37 -5.63 10.13
N ARG A 51 -1.35 -6.40 9.65
CA ARG A 51 -2.48 -5.85 8.88
C ARG A 51 -3.23 -4.80 9.68
N ARG A 52 -3.59 -5.11 10.92
CA ARG A 52 -4.32 -4.18 11.79
C ARG A 52 -3.52 -2.89 12.03
N ALA A 53 -2.23 -3.02 12.32
CA ALA A 53 -1.38 -1.88 12.58
C ALA A 53 -1.22 -0.98 11.35
N ILE A 54 -0.98 -1.58 10.19
CA ILE A 54 -0.79 -0.84 8.95
C ILE A 54 -2.10 -0.21 8.49
N GLU A 55 -3.21 -0.93 8.56
CA GLU A 55 -4.52 -0.41 8.18
C GLU A 55 -4.95 0.76 9.07
N ALA A 56 -4.62 0.71 10.35
CA ALA A 56 -4.93 1.80 11.27
C ALA A 56 -4.24 3.11 10.88
N GLU A 57 -3.02 3.03 10.35
CA GLU A 57 -2.23 4.21 9.96
C GLU A 57 -2.42 4.61 8.49
N HIS A 58 -2.58 3.64 7.61
CA HIS A 58 -2.53 3.87 6.16
C HIS A 58 -3.82 3.55 5.41
N GLY A 59 -4.82 2.99 6.09
CA GLY A 59 -6.05 2.52 5.44
C GLY A 59 -5.83 1.21 4.70
N ALA A 60 -6.49 1.03 3.57
CA ALA A 60 -6.39 -0.21 2.81
C ALA A 60 -4.94 -0.52 2.40
N LEU A 61 -4.55 -1.77 2.49
CA LEU A 61 -3.20 -2.20 2.12
C LEU A 61 -3.23 -3.43 1.21
N TRP A 62 -2.17 -3.60 0.44
CA TRP A 62 -1.98 -4.75 -0.43
C TRP A 62 -0.72 -5.50 -0.01
N PRO A 63 -0.88 -6.64 0.72
CA PRO A 63 0.26 -7.45 1.14
C PRO A 63 0.85 -8.20 -0.04
N VAL A 64 2.16 -8.17 -0.18
CA VAL A 64 2.85 -8.85 -1.28
C VAL A 64 4.14 -9.53 -0.81
N SER A 65 4.53 -10.57 -1.55
CA SER A 65 5.83 -11.20 -1.41
C SER A 65 6.49 -11.32 -2.78
N ALA A 66 7.61 -10.65 -2.96
CA ALA A 66 8.40 -10.77 -4.19
C ALA A 66 8.99 -12.17 -4.33
N LYS A 67 9.24 -12.85 -3.20
CA LYS A 67 9.82 -14.18 -3.18
C LYS A 67 8.83 -15.26 -3.66
N THR A 68 7.57 -15.19 -3.23
CA THR A 68 6.56 -16.20 -3.54
C THR A 68 5.59 -15.77 -4.65
N GLY A 69 5.52 -14.46 -4.95
CA GLY A 69 4.52 -13.90 -5.84
C GLY A 69 3.15 -13.66 -5.21
N GLU A 70 3.01 -13.95 -3.93
CA GLU A 70 1.74 -13.78 -3.20
C GLU A 70 1.29 -12.32 -3.25
N GLY A 71 0.02 -12.09 -3.59
CA GLY A 71 -0.59 -10.76 -3.58
C GLY A 71 -0.25 -9.87 -4.78
N VAL A 72 0.67 -10.28 -5.65
CA VAL A 72 1.10 -9.46 -6.79
C VAL A 72 -0.04 -9.21 -7.78
N ASP A 73 -0.85 -10.22 -8.06
CA ASP A 73 -1.97 -10.05 -9.00
C ASP A 73 -3.04 -9.11 -8.47
N GLU A 74 -3.36 -9.19 -7.17
CA GLU A 74 -4.29 -8.26 -6.54
C GLU A 74 -3.76 -6.83 -6.60
N LEU A 75 -2.48 -6.64 -6.33
CA LEU A 75 -1.85 -5.32 -6.43
C LEU A 75 -1.93 -4.77 -7.85
N ARG A 76 -1.65 -5.58 -8.85
CA ARG A 76 -1.75 -5.15 -10.26
C ARG A 76 -3.15 -4.68 -10.61
N ARG A 77 -4.17 -5.41 -10.15
CA ARG A 77 -5.57 -5.02 -10.37
C ARG A 77 -5.88 -3.68 -9.71
N GLU A 78 -5.39 -3.47 -8.49
CA GLU A 78 -5.62 -2.20 -7.79
C GLU A 78 -4.91 -1.05 -8.48
N ILE A 79 -3.70 -1.24 -8.98
CA ILE A 79 -2.99 -0.21 -9.75
C ILE A 79 -3.80 0.19 -10.98
N ARG A 80 -4.34 -0.78 -11.71
CA ARG A 80 -5.19 -0.50 -12.88
C ARG A 80 -6.45 0.27 -12.51
N ARG A 81 -7.11 -0.11 -11.41
CA ARG A 81 -8.30 0.61 -10.92
C ARG A 81 -7.97 2.04 -10.53
N ALA A 82 -6.85 2.23 -9.83
CA ALA A 82 -6.44 3.56 -9.39
C ALA A 82 -6.12 4.47 -10.58
N ILE A 83 -5.46 3.94 -11.60
CA ILE A 83 -5.16 4.68 -12.83
C ILE A 83 -6.46 5.03 -13.56
N ALA A 84 -7.37 4.08 -13.70
CA ALA A 84 -8.67 4.31 -14.36
C ALA A 84 -9.49 5.39 -13.64
N ARG A 85 -9.53 5.34 -12.30
CA ARG A 85 -10.23 6.37 -11.51
C ARG A 85 -9.61 7.75 -11.71
N GLY A 86 -8.28 7.81 -11.78
CA GLY A 86 -7.58 9.07 -12.02
C GLY A 86 -7.84 9.62 -13.42
N GLU A 87 -7.88 8.78 -14.43
CA GLU A 87 -8.21 9.19 -15.79
C GLU A 87 -9.65 9.70 -15.89
N GLU A 88 -10.60 9.04 -15.23
CA GLU A 88 -11.98 9.51 -15.17
C GLU A 88 -12.08 10.88 -14.53
N LYS A 89 -11.37 11.11 -13.44
CA LYS A 89 -11.33 12.42 -12.77
C LYS A 89 -10.71 13.50 -13.67
N ALA A 90 -9.70 13.13 -14.45
CA ALA A 90 -9.03 14.07 -15.35
C ALA A 90 -9.94 14.50 -16.49
N HIS A 91 -10.89 13.68 -16.89
CA HIS A 91 -11.86 13.98 -17.94
C HIS A 91 -13.13 14.64 -17.40
N GLY A 92 -13.35 14.54 -16.14
CA GLY A 92 -14.51 15.11 -15.48
C GLY A 92 -14.19 16.43 -14.87
#